data_5b8df431ce88d87b4790896a27fa40a0
#
_entry.id   5b8df431ce88d87b4790896a27fa40a0
#
_cell.length_a   1.000
_cell.length_b   1.000
_cell.length_c   1.000
_cell.angle_alpha   90.00
_cell.angle_beta   90.00
_cell.angle_gamma   90.00
#
_symmetry.space_group_name_H-M   'P 1'
#
loop_
_entity.id
_entity.type
_entity.pdbx_description
1 polymer ?
#
loop_
_entity_poly.entity_id
_entity_poly.type
_entity_poly.pdbx_seq_one_letter_code
_entity_poly.pdbx_strand_id
1 'polypeptide(L)'
;MYGKLQGQLQEELSNIKEEGLYKNERVIMNPQGALIRVSTGEEVLNFCANNYLGLSSHQEVIQAAKNTLDSHGYGLSSVRFICGTQDIHKNLEKKLSNFLGTEDTILYAAAFDANGGVFEPLFLAEDAIISDELNHASIIDGVRLCKAKRYRYKNNDMESLEEQLRLAQLQRNRVIVTDGVFSMDGYLAQLDKICDLAEKYDALVMVDDSHSTGFVGKTGRGTHEHCGVMDRV
;
A
#
# COMPACT_ATOMS: atom_id res chain seq x y z
N MET A 1 20.47 0.25 -31.72
CA MET A 1 19.83 1.18 -30.78
C MET A 1 20.28 0.98 -29.33
N TYR A 2 20.39 -0.25 -28.82
CA TYR A 2 20.78 -0.53 -27.42
C TYR A 2 22.30 -0.51 -27.16
N GLY A 3 23.16 -0.60 -28.19
CA GLY A 3 24.63 -0.60 -28.06
C GLY A 3 25.15 -1.61 -27.03
N LYS A 4 26.07 -1.17 -26.17
CA LYS A 4 26.65 -2.01 -25.10
C LYS A 4 25.62 -2.48 -24.06
N LEU A 5 24.53 -1.73 -23.84
CA LEU A 5 23.50 -2.07 -22.88
C LEU A 5 22.81 -3.39 -23.22
N GLN A 6 22.63 -3.71 -24.50
CA GLN A 6 22.03 -4.98 -24.93
C GLN A 6 22.78 -6.19 -24.38
N GLY A 7 24.11 -6.17 -24.50
CA GLY A 7 24.97 -7.26 -23.98
C GLY A 7 24.86 -7.38 -22.46
N GLN A 8 24.89 -6.25 -21.75
CA GLN A 8 24.72 -6.23 -20.27
C GLN A 8 23.37 -6.81 -19.82
N LEU A 9 22.26 -6.39 -20.49
CA LEU A 9 20.93 -6.91 -20.17
C LEU A 9 20.79 -8.40 -20.48
N GLN A 10 21.41 -8.89 -21.57
CA GLN A 10 21.40 -10.32 -21.91
C GLN A 10 22.16 -11.15 -20.88
N GLU A 11 23.32 -10.67 -20.44
CA GLU A 11 24.11 -11.32 -19.39
C GLU A 11 23.34 -11.36 -18.08
N GLU A 12 22.75 -10.24 -17.63
CA GLU A 12 21.93 -10.18 -16.44
C GLU A 12 20.73 -11.13 -16.49
N LEU A 13 20.01 -11.19 -17.61
CA LEU A 13 18.90 -12.12 -17.79
C LEU A 13 19.35 -13.59 -17.77
N SER A 14 20.55 -13.90 -18.25
CA SER A 14 21.13 -15.24 -18.18
C SER A 14 21.44 -15.63 -16.72
N ASN A 15 22.08 -14.73 -15.97
CA ASN A 15 22.39 -14.91 -14.56
C ASN A 15 21.12 -15.16 -13.74
N ILE A 16 20.08 -14.33 -13.93
CA ILE A 16 18.76 -14.49 -13.26
C ILE A 16 18.17 -15.88 -13.56
N LYS A 17 18.32 -16.39 -14.79
CA LYS A 17 17.82 -17.73 -15.15
C LYS A 17 18.65 -18.84 -14.52
N GLU A 18 19.98 -18.71 -14.53
CA GLU A 18 20.90 -19.69 -13.94
C GLU A 18 20.73 -19.78 -12.42
N GLU A 19 20.46 -18.67 -11.76
CA GLU A 19 20.16 -18.60 -10.33
C GLU A 19 18.75 -19.10 -9.98
N GLY A 20 17.91 -19.45 -10.96
CA GLY A 20 16.52 -19.91 -10.74
C GLY A 20 15.56 -18.78 -10.32
N LEU A 21 15.96 -17.53 -10.47
CA LEU A 21 15.18 -16.35 -10.08
C LEU A 21 14.23 -15.84 -11.18
N TYR A 22 14.37 -16.38 -12.41
CA TYR A 22 13.52 -15.98 -13.52
C TYR A 22 12.08 -16.42 -13.31
N LYS A 23 11.17 -15.45 -13.23
CA LYS A 23 9.73 -15.71 -13.01
C LYS A 23 8.98 -15.80 -14.34
N ASN A 24 8.48 -16.99 -14.67
CA ASN A 24 7.59 -17.17 -15.79
C ASN A 24 6.16 -16.76 -15.38
N GLU A 25 5.53 -15.90 -16.19
CA GLU A 25 4.13 -15.52 -15.99
C GLU A 25 3.19 -16.71 -16.28
N ARG A 26 2.22 -16.94 -15.38
CA ARG A 26 1.13 -17.88 -15.62
C ARG A 26 -0.07 -17.13 -16.19
N VAL A 27 -0.47 -17.46 -17.42
CA VAL A 27 -1.57 -16.79 -18.10
C VAL A 27 -2.89 -17.39 -17.63
N ILE A 28 -3.74 -16.58 -17.00
CA ILE A 28 -5.06 -16.97 -16.50
C ILE A 28 -6.08 -16.77 -17.62
N MET A 29 -6.89 -17.79 -17.88
CA MET A 29 -7.82 -17.87 -19.02
C MET A 29 -9.30 -17.65 -18.63
N ASN A 30 -9.60 -17.39 -17.37
CA ASN A 30 -10.94 -17.15 -16.85
C ASN A 30 -10.93 -16.01 -15.80
N PRO A 31 -12.08 -15.55 -15.31
CA PRO A 31 -12.13 -14.57 -14.23
C PRO A 31 -11.38 -15.03 -12.98
N GLN A 32 -10.87 -14.05 -12.22
CA GLN A 32 -10.23 -14.32 -10.93
C GLN A 32 -11.18 -15.00 -9.94
N GLY A 33 -10.67 -16.01 -9.23
CA GLY A 33 -11.38 -16.77 -8.23
C GLY A 33 -10.46 -17.69 -7.45
N ALA A 34 -11.01 -18.45 -6.52
CA ALA A 34 -10.24 -19.47 -5.79
C ALA A 34 -9.76 -20.60 -6.71
N LEU A 35 -10.54 -20.94 -7.74
CA LEU A 35 -10.19 -21.88 -8.81
C LEU A 35 -10.02 -21.12 -10.11
N ILE A 36 -8.87 -21.22 -10.74
CA ILE A 36 -8.55 -20.56 -12.00
C ILE A 36 -8.04 -21.57 -13.03
N ARG A 37 -8.29 -21.27 -14.31
CA ARG A 37 -7.76 -22.04 -15.43
C ARG A 37 -6.56 -21.29 -16.03
N VAL A 38 -5.44 -21.97 -16.19
CA VAL A 38 -4.23 -21.43 -16.81
C VAL A 38 -4.10 -21.89 -18.27
N SER A 39 -3.23 -21.23 -19.03
CA SER A 39 -3.06 -21.45 -20.48
C SER A 39 -2.62 -22.86 -20.86
N THR A 40 -2.08 -23.64 -19.92
CA THR A 40 -1.81 -25.08 -20.11
C THR A 40 -3.08 -25.95 -20.15
N GLY A 41 -4.25 -25.37 -19.85
CA GLY A 41 -5.52 -26.05 -19.76
C GLY A 41 -5.87 -26.64 -18.39
N GLU A 42 -4.95 -26.53 -17.43
CA GLU A 42 -5.14 -27.02 -16.07
C GLU A 42 -5.99 -26.07 -15.23
N GLU A 43 -6.76 -26.61 -14.31
CA GLU A 43 -7.41 -25.87 -13.23
C GLU A 43 -6.55 -25.96 -11.97
N VAL A 44 -6.26 -24.81 -11.36
CA VAL A 44 -5.41 -24.71 -10.19
C VAL A 44 -6.05 -23.83 -9.11
N LEU A 45 -5.75 -24.15 -7.84
CA LEU A 45 -6.14 -23.30 -6.72
C LEU A 45 -5.24 -22.06 -6.67
N ASN A 46 -5.87 -20.90 -6.55
CA ASN A 46 -5.19 -19.62 -6.52
C ASN A 46 -5.09 -19.10 -5.08
N PHE A 47 -3.91 -19.22 -4.50
CA PHE A 47 -3.58 -18.69 -3.16
C PHE A 47 -2.80 -17.37 -3.21
N CYS A 48 -2.55 -16.80 -4.40
CA CYS A 48 -1.67 -15.65 -4.59
C CYS A 48 -2.43 -14.34 -4.84
N ALA A 49 -3.75 -14.39 -5.03
CA ALA A 49 -4.52 -13.21 -5.40
C ALA A 49 -4.86 -12.34 -4.19
N ASN A 50 -4.77 -11.01 -4.36
CA ASN A 50 -5.26 -10.03 -3.38
C ASN A 50 -6.79 -9.86 -3.47
N ASN A 51 -7.52 -10.94 -3.74
CA ASN A 51 -8.97 -10.97 -3.87
C ASN A 51 -9.62 -11.44 -2.55
N TYR A 52 -9.23 -10.83 -1.44
CA TYR A 52 -9.57 -11.24 -0.06
C TYR A 52 -11.07 -11.38 0.18
N LEU A 53 -11.89 -10.53 -0.43
CA LEU A 53 -13.35 -10.52 -0.30
C LEU A 53 -14.06 -11.27 -1.44
N GLY A 54 -13.32 -11.82 -2.41
CA GLY A 54 -13.92 -12.53 -3.57
C GLY A 54 -14.68 -11.61 -4.53
N LEU A 55 -14.42 -10.30 -4.52
CA LEU A 55 -15.22 -9.31 -5.26
C LEU A 55 -14.78 -9.09 -6.70
N SER A 56 -13.61 -9.61 -7.12
CA SER A 56 -13.04 -9.33 -8.46
C SER A 56 -13.98 -9.71 -9.61
N SER A 57 -14.83 -10.74 -9.43
CA SER A 57 -15.80 -11.19 -10.43
C SER A 57 -17.24 -11.23 -9.90
N HIS A 58 -17.51 -10.49 -8.83
CA HIS A 58 -18.85 -10.41 -8.24
C HIS A 58 -19.82 -9.67 -9.17
N GLN A 59 -20.99 -10.26 -9.44
CA GLN A 59 -21.90 -9.76 -10.47
C GLN A 59 -22.42 -8.35 -10.19
N GLU A 60 -22.72 -8.00 -8.95
CA GLU A 60 -23.18 -6.65 -8.58
C GLU A 60 -22.07 -5.61 -8.81
N VAL A 61 -20.81 -5.95 -8.51
CA VAL A 61 -19.66 -5.05 -8.77
C VAL A 61 -19.48 -4.84 -10.27
N ILE A 62 -19.56 -5.91 -11.07
CA ILE A 62 -19.48 -5.84 -12.52
C ILE A 62 -20.62 -4.97 -13.09
N GLN A 63 -21.86 -5.15 -12.58
CA GLN A 63 -22.99 -4.38 -13.04
C GLN A 63 -22.88 -2.91 -12.66
N ALA A 64 -22.39 -2.59 -11.46
CA ALA A 64 -22.13 -1.22 -11.05
C ALA A 64 -21.11 -0.53 -11.97
N ALA A 65 -20.03 -1.24 -12.34
CA ALA A 65 -19.03 -0.74 -13.28
C ALA A 65 -19.64 -0.45 -14.66
N LYS A 66 -20.47 -1.35 -15.21
CA LYS A 66 -21.19 -1.15 -16.50
C LYS A 66 -22.10 0.08 -16.44
N ASN A 67 -22.91 0.20 -15.39
CA ASN A 67 -23.81 1.35 -15.22
C ASN A 67 -23.04 2.68 -15.14
N THR A 68 -21.85 2.65 -14.51
CA THR A 68 -21.01 3.84 -14.43
C THR A 68 -20.41 4.22 -15.77
N LEU A 69 -20.01 3.25 -16.60
CA LEU A 69 -19.57 3.51 -17.97
C LEU A 69 -20.68 4.17 -18.81
N ASP A 70 -21.93 3.74 -18.65
CA ASP A 70 -23.06 4.32 -19.36
C ASP A 70 -23.38 5.75 -18.89
N SER A 71 -23.25 6.05 -17.61
CA SER A 71 -23.61 7.34 -17.04
C SER A 71 -22.48 8.39 -17.02
N HIS A 72 -21.23 7.97 -16.87
CA HIS A 72 -20.07 8.85 -16.69
C HIS A 72 -19.01 8.70 -17.79
N GLY A 73 -19.17 7.75 -18.70
CA GLY A 73 -18.19 7.46 -19.74
C GLY A 73 -16.98 6.68 -19.22
N TYR A 74 -16.03 6.42 -20.11
CA TYR A 74 -14.87 5.58 -19.82
C TYR A 74 -13.71 6.33 -19.19
N GLY A 75 -13.44 7.55 -19.61
CA GLY A 75 -12.25 8.29 -19.22
C GLY A 75 -12.54 9.66 -18.64
N LEU A 76 -11.71 10.09 -17.70
CA LEU A 76 -11.83 11.40 -17.05
C LEU A 76 -11.22 12.54 -17.86
N SER A 77 -10.30 12.23 -18.76
CA SER A 77 -9.63 13.13 -19.71
C SER A 77 -8.92 14.33 -19.07
N SER A 78 -8.75 14.35 -17.76
CA SER A 78 -8.07 15.41 -17.02
C SER A 78 -7.63 14.94 -15.63
N VAL A 79 -6.68 15.66 -15.03
CA VAL A 79 -6.32 15.51 -13.63
C VAL A 79 -7.42 16.07 -12.72
N ARG A 80 -7.48 15.54 -11.49
CA ARG A 80 -8.57 15.81 -10.54
C ARG A 80 -8.80 17.29 -10.25
N PHE A 81 -7.75 18.06 -10.02
CA PHE A 81 -7.87 19.47 -9.60
C PHE A 81 -8.19 20.46 -10.73
N ILE A 82 -8.08 20.04 -12.01
CA ILE A 82 -8.45 20.90 -13.16
C ILE A 82 -9.93 20.67 -13.53
N CYS A 83 -10.26 19.52 -14.13
CA CYS A 83 -11.62 19.17 -14.52
C CYS A 83 -11.90 17.66 -14.54
N GLY A 84 -11.08 16.84 -13.86
CA GLY A 84 -11.21 15.38 -13.80
C GLY A 84 -11.94 14.87 -12.56
N THR A 85 -12.44 15.72 -11.66
CA THR A 85 -13.22 15.29 -10.50
C THR A 85 -14.69 15.15 -10.84
N GLN A 86 -15.22 13.95 -10.66
CA GLN A 86 -16.64 13.64 -10.79
C GLN A 86 -17.27 13.43 -9.40
N ASP A 87 -18.59 13.45 -9.32
CA ASP A 87 -19.36 13.22 -8.09
C ASP A 87 -19.10 11.84 -7.48
N ILE A 88 -18.88 10.82 -8.30
CA ILE A 88 -18.52 9.46 -7.84
C ILE A 88 -17.23 9.44 -7.02
N HIS A 89 -16.24 10.28 -7.33
CA HIS A 89 -15.03 10.41 -6.51
C HIS A 89 -15.37 10.95 -5.12
N LYS A 90 -16.13 12.05 -5.06
CA LYS A 90 -16.51 12.69 -3.78
C LYS A 90 -17.41 11.79 -2.95
N ASN A 91 -18.30 11.03 -3.59
CA ASN A 91 -19.16 10.06 -2.93
C ASN A 91 -18.32 8.91 -2.32
N LEU A 92 -17.31 8.42 -3.05
CA LEU A 92 -16.43 7.36 -2.55
C LEU A 92 -15.55 7.86 -1.41
N GLU A 93 -14.92 9.04 -1.54
CA GLU A 93 -14.13 9.68 -0.48
C GLU A 93 -14.94 9.80 0.82
N LYS A 94 -16.17 10.31 0.73
CA LYS A 94 -17.06 10.43 1.89
C LYS A 94 -17.40 9.07 2.53
N LYS A 95 -17.65 8.04 1.71
CA LYS A 95 -17.96 6.70 2.23
C LYS A 95 -16.74 6.09 2.93
N LEU A 96 -15.56 6.28 2.38
CA LEU A 96 -14.30 5.77 2.97
C LEU A 96 -14.00 6.49 4.30
N SER A 97 -14.12 7.82 4.35
CA SER A 97 -13.95 8.58 5.60
C SER A 97 -14.91 8.12 6.67
N ASN A 98 -16.19 7.93 6.34
CA ASN A 98 -17.17 7.41 7.29
C ASN A 98 -16.88 5.97 7.76
N PHE A 99 -16.35 5.13 6.86
CA PHE A 99 -16.03 3.74 7.18
C PHE A 99 -14.79 3.65 8.07
N LEU A 100 -13.75 4.41 7.75
CA LEU A 100 -12.48 4.38 8.49
C LEU A 100 -12.50 5.28 9.74
N GLY A 101 -13.44 6.22 9.86
CA GLY A 101 -13.52 7.16 10.96
C GLY A 101 -12.56 8.34 10.82
N THR A 102 -12.11 8.64 9.59
CA THR A 102 -11.21 9.76 9.28
C THR A 102 -11.97 11.02 8.91
N GLU A 103 -11.36 12.19 9.05
CA GLU A 103 -11.98 13.48 8.72
C GLU A 103 -12.21 13.63 7.21
N ASP A 104 -11.26 13.18 6.39
CA ASP A 104 -11.34 13.23 4.92
C ASP A 104 -10.58 12.08 4.28
N THR A 105 -10.74 11.93 2.96
CA THR A 105 -10.08 10.91 2.15
C THR A 105 -9.64 11.51 0.82
N ILE A 106 -8.46 11.14 0.36
CA ILE A 106 -7.98 11.40 -1.01
C ILE A 106 -7.80 10.07 -1.74
N LEU A 107 -8.21 10.00 -3.02
CA LEU A 107 -8.12 8.80 -3.84
C LEU A 107 -6.89 8.85 -4.76
N TYR A 108 -6.20 7.72 -4.84
CA TYR A 108 -5.16 7.43 -5.82
C TYR A 108 -5.54 6.21 -6.65
N ALA A 109 -4.92 6.06 -7.82
CA ALA A 109 -5.18 4.93 -8.71
C ALA A 109 -4.69 3.59 -8.12
N ALA A 110 -3.65 3.64 -7.31
CA ALA A 110 -3.09 2.49 -6.62
C ALA A 110 -2.47 2.91 -5.27
N ALA A 111 -2.33 1.95 -4.34
CA ALA A 111 -1.62 2.16 -3.07
C ALA A 111 -0.15 2.53 -3.31
N PHE A 112 0.47 1.99 -4.37
CA PHE A 112 1.82 2.38 -4.78
C PHE A 112 1.94 3.88 -5.05
N ASP A 113 0.97 4.46 -5.78
CA ASP A 113 0.93 5.89 -6.08
C ASP A 113 0.66 6.73 -4.84
N ALA A 114 -0.20 6.24 -3.94
CA ALA A 114 -0.47 6.90 -2.66
C ALA A 114 0.79 6.99 -1.80
N ASN A 115 1.50 5.87 -1.63
CA ASN A 115 2.76 5.82 -0.88
C ASN A 115 3.87 6.66 -1.55
N GLY A 116 3.91 6.70 -2.88
CA GLY A 116 4.84 7.57 -3.62
C GLY A 116 4.52 9.06 -3.47
N GLY A 117 3.25 9.40 -3.30
CA GLY A 117 2.75 10.78 -3.29
C GLY A 117 2.58 11.43 -1.92
N VAL A 118 2.67 10.69 -0.81
CA VAL A 118 2.35 11.22 0.53
C VAL A 118 3.53 11.93 1.21
N PHE A 119 4.75 11.43 1.03
CA PHE A 119 5.88 11.89 1.83
C PHE A 119 6.44 13.25 1.39
N GLU A 120 6.68 13.44 0.09
CA GLU A 120 7.31 14.68 -0.40
C GLU A 120 6.47 15.93 -0.13
N PRO A 121 5.13 15.93 -0.26
CA PRO A 121 4.32 17.10 0.04
C PRO A 121 4.21 17.42 1.54
N LEU A 122 4.30 16.42 2.42
CA LEU A 122 4.04 16.58 3.85
C LEU A 122 5.31 16.78 4.67
N PHE A 123 6.45 16.22 4.22
CA PHE A 123 7.69 16.20 5.02
C PHE A 123 8.85 16.83 4.25
N LEU A 124 9.54 17.74 4.91
CA LEU A 124 10.68 18.50 4.37
C LEU A 124 12.01 18.02 4.98
N ALA A 125 13.11 18.65 4.60
CA ALA A 125 14.45 18.26 5.05
C ALA A 125 14.65 18.34 6.58
N GLU A 126 13.84 19.14 7.26
CA GLU A 126 13.85 19.33 8.71
C GLU A 126 13.08 18.22 9.47
N ASP A 127 12.31 17.41 8.76
CA ASP A 127 11.45 16.37 9.32
C ASP A 127 12.14 15.00 9.30
N ALA A 128 11.55 14.03 9.99
CA ALA A 128 12.02 12.65 10.06
C ALA A 128 10.94 11.64 9.64
N ILE A 129 11.34 10.63 8.90
CA ILE A 129 10.53 9.46 8.59
C ILE A 129 11.22 8.24 9.23
N ILE A 130 10.51 7.56 10.14
CA ILE A 130 10.97 6.38 10.85
C ILE A 130 10.22 5.17 10.29
N SER A 131 10.88 4.41 9.41
CA SER A 131 10.25 3.34 8.61
C SER A 131 10.65 1.96 9.12
N ASP A 132 9.67 1.04 9.18
CA ASP A 132 9.96 -0.39 9.36
C ASP A 132 10.79 -0.90 8.17
N GLU A 133 11.75 -1.79 8.45
CA GLU A 133 12.67 -2.28 7.43
C GLU A 133 12.05 -3.21 6.41
N LEU A 134 10.91 -3.85 6.73
CA LEU A 134 10.17 -4.74 5.83
C LEU A 134 8.97 -4.07 5.16
N ASN A 135 8.80 -2.77 5.30
CA ASN A 135 7.75 -2.04 4.61
C ASN A 135 7.75 -2.31 3.11
N HIS A 136 6.58 -2.25 2.50
CA HIS A 136 6.39 -2.44 1.08
C HIS A 136 7.30 -1.52 0.24
N ALA A 137 7.73 -2.00 -0.93
CA ALA A 137 8.63 -1.27 -1.83
C ALA A 137 8.15 0.15 -2.18
N SER A 138 6.83 0.37 -2.30
CA SER A 138 6.25 1.69 -2.57
C SER A 138 6.52 2.71 -1.45
N ILE A 139 6.47 2.27 -0.18
CA ILE A 139 6.84 3.10 0.97
C ILE A 139 8.33 3.43 0.91
N ILE A 140 9.18 2.42 0.67
CA ILE A 140 10.62 2.61 0.56
C ILE A 140 10.96 3.62 -0.54
N ASP A 141 10.32 3.51 -1.70
CA ASP A 141 10.55 4.40 -2.83
C ASP A 141 9.99 5.82 -2.56
N GLY A 142 8.81 5.93 -1.98
CA GLY A 142 8.25 7.22 -1.57
C GLY A 142 9.13 7.96 -0.55
N VAL A 143 9.64 7.23 0.44
CA VAL A 143 10.60 7.75 1.42
C VAL A 143 11.94 8.15 0.77
N ARG A 144 12.38 7.42 -0.26
CA ARG A 144 13.60 7.78 -1.01
C ARG A 144 13.46 9.07 -1.81
N LEU A 145 12.28 9.36 -2.34
CA LEU A 145 12.00 10.59 -3.09
C LEU A 145 11.89 11.81 -2.17
N CYS A 146 11.51 11.62 -0.91
CA CYS A 146 11.38 12.69 0.06
C CYS A 146 12.75 13.18 0.56
N LYS A 147 12.82 14.48 0.92
CA LYS A 147 14.03 15.12 1.48
C LYS A 147 14.18 14.95 2.98
N ALA A 148 13.14 14.46 3.67
CA ALA A 148 13.18 14.23 5.11
C ALA A 148 14.28 13.24 5.51
N LYS A 149 14.78 13.37 6.74
CA LYS A 149 15.77 12.43 7.26
C LYS A 149 15.13 11.05 7.47
N ARG A 150 15.83 10.02 7.03
CA ARG A 150 15.36 8.65 7.04
C ARG A 150 16.00 7.88 8.17
N TYR A 151 15.15 7.27 8.99
CA TYR A 151 15.51 6.36 10.07
C TYR A 151 14.83 5.03 9.79
N ARG A 152 15.51 3.92 10.02
CA ARG A 152 14.99 2.57 9.78
C ARG A 152 15.09 1.75 11.05
N TYR A 153 14.01 1.14 11.48
CA TYR A 153 13.99 0.22 12.61
C TYR A 153 13.75 -1.22 12.13
N LYS A 154 14.18 -2.19 12.94
CA LYS A 154 14.00 -3.61 12.64
C LYS A 154 12.53 -3.99 12.72
N ASN A 155 12.11 -4.90 11.84
CA ASN A 155 10.70 -5.30 11.72
C ASN A 155 10.10 -5.68 13.09
N ASN A 156 9.00 -5.02 13.44
CA ASN A 156 8.26 -5.23 14.68
C ASN A 156 9.07 -5.15 15.99
N ASP A 157 10.26 -4.56 15.96
CA ASP A 157 11.15 -4.39 17.12
C ASP A 157 10.94 -3.01 17.76
N MET A 158 10.22 -2.98 18.87
CA MET A 158 9.87 -1.74 19.56
C MET A 158 11.07 -1.08 20.25
N GLU A 159 12.09 -1.83 20.64
CA GLU A 159 13.32 -1.27 21.19
C GLU A 159 14.11 -0.55 20.09
N SER A 160 14.22 -1.18 18.92
CA SER A 160 14.81 -0.58 17.72
C SER A 160 14.03 0.67 17.28
N LEU A 161 12.69 0.64 17.29
CA LEU A 161 11.86 1.81 16.99
C LEU A 161 12.12 2.96 17.98
N GLU A 162 12.14 2.68 19.28
CA GLU A 162 12.40 3.69 20.29
C GLU A 162 13.79 4.32 20.15
N GLU A 163 14.81 3.53 19.82
CA GLU A 163 16.15 4.05 19.53
C GLU A 163 16.12 5.05 18.36
N GLN A 164 15.45 4.71 17.24
CA GLN A 164 15.36 5.62 16.10
C GLN A 164 14.57 6.89 16.43
N LEU A 165 13.51 6.80 17.22
CA LEU A 165 12.76 7.95 17.70
C LEU A 165 13.60 8.89 18.56
N ARG A 166 14.47 8.36 19.43
CA ARG A 166 15.43 9.16 20.21
C ARG A 166 16.42 9.90 19.31
N LEU A 167 16.96 9.23 18.29
CA LEU A 167 17.87 9.84 17.32
C LEU A 167 17.19 10.95 16.49
N ALA A 168 15.88 10.80 16.24
CA ALA A 168 15.10 11.73 15.45
C ALA A 168 14.58 12.97 16.23
N GLN A 169 14.87 13.10 17.53
CA GLN A 169 14.30 14.16 18.38
C GLN A 169 14.67 15.60 17.99
N LEU A 170 15.76 15.79 17.27
CA LEU A 170 16.15 17.11 16.77
C LEU A 170 15.40 17.54 15.50
N GLN A 171 14.62 16.65 14.90
CA GLN A 171 13.82 16.96 13.71
C GLN A 171 12.52 17.65 14.11
N ARG A 172 12.03 18.53 13.21
CA ARG A 172 10.82 19.34 13.46
C ARG A 172 9.59 18.46 13.67
N ASN A 173 9.30 17.58 12.71
CA ASN A 173 8.22 16.59 12.79
C ASN A 173 8.79 15.18 12.62
N ARG A 174 8.08 14.19 13.16
CA ARG A 174 8.41 12.77 13.05
C ARG A 174 7.18 12.02 12.60
N VAL A 175 7.35 11.07 11.68
CA VAL A 175 6.31 10.12 11.31
C VAL A 175 6.89 8.71 11.37
N ILE A 176 6.19 7.81 12.08
CA ILE A 176 6.43 6.37 12.06
C ILE A 176 5.61 5.79 10.90
N VAL A 177 6.24 4.97 10.08
CA VAL A 177 5.59 4.37 8.90
C VAL A 177 5.75 2.86 8.95
N THR A 178 4.62 2.14 8.85
CA THR A 178 4.58 0.68 8.86
C THR A 178 3.49 0.13 7.95
N ASP A 179 3.72 -1.06 7.36
CA ASP A 179 2.62 -1.89 6.89
C ASP A 179 1.80 -2.35 8.10
N GLY A 180 0.48 -2.43 7.98
CA GLY A 180 -0.39 -3.02 8.99
C GLY A 180 -0.29 -4.55 8.98
N VAL A 181 -0.37 -5.15 7.79
CA VAL A 181 -0.05 -6.56 7.52
C VAL A 181 1.10 -6.63 6.52
N PHE A 182 2.22 -7.21 6.91
CA PHE A 182 3.37 -7.44 6.03
C PHE A 182 3.06 -8.61 5.08
N SER A 183 2.77 -8.31 3.83
CA SER A 183 2.15 -9.25 2.87
C SER A 183 2.99 -10.50 2.57
N MET A 184 4.33 -10.40 2.65
CA MET A 184 5.22 -11.53 2.33
C MET A 184 5.38 -12.50 3.49
N ASP A 185 5.24 -12.03 4.73
CA ASP A 185 5.54 -12.78 5.94
C ASP A 185 4.30 -13.07 6.79
N GLY A 186 3.22 -12.30 6.60
CA GLY A 186 1.97 -12.44 7.34
C GLY A 186 2.02 -11.88 8.77
N TYR A 187 3.05 -11.10 9.12
CA TYR A 187 3.11 -10.41 10.41
C TYR A 187 2.11 -9.26 10.48
N LEU A 188 1.57 -9.03 11.68
CA LEU A 188 0.81 -7.83 11.99
C LEU A 188 1.71 -6.84 12.74
N ALA A 189 1.61 -5.56 12.42
CA ALA A 189 2.26 -4.51 13.17
C ALA A 189 1.68 -4.40 14.59
N GLN A 190 2.53 -4.13 15.58
CA GLN A 190 2.13 -3.91 16.98
C GLN A 190 1.67 -2.45 17.14
N LEU A 191 0.54 -2.07 16.47
CA LEU A 191 0.10 -0.68 16.39
C LEU A 191 -0.19 -0.05 17.75
N ASP A 192 -0.65 -0.82 18.73
CA ASP A 192 -0.83 -0.38 20.11
C ASP A 192 0.48 0.17 20.71
N LYS A 193 1.57 -0.58 20.59
CA LYS A 193 2.88 -0.17 21.09
C LYS A 193 3.52 0.92 20.25
N ILE A 194 3.30 0.88 18.92
CA ILE A 194 3.78 1.93 18.01
C ILE A 194 3.13 3.26 18.39
N CYS A 195 1.82 3.28 18.64
CA CYS A 195 1.11 4.47 19.05
C CYS A 195 1.56 4.98 20.44
N ASP A 196 1.85 4.07 21.40
CA ASP A 196 2.40 4.46 22.70
C ASP A 196 3.76 5.16 22.56
N LEU A 197 4.62 4.64 21.69
CA LEU A 197 5.89 5.30 21.38
C LEU A 197 5.70 6.60 20.60
N ALA A 198 4.75 6.65 19.68
CA ALA A 198 4.43 7.87 18.93
C ALA A 198 4.00 8.99 19.86
N GLU A 199 3.10 8.75 20.80
CA GLU A 199 2.69 9.73 21.81
C GLU A 199 3.85 10.17 22.71
N LYS A 200 4.68 9.20 23.16
CA LYS A 200 5.85 9.50 24.01
C LYS A 200 6.86 10.40 23.34
N TYR A 201 7.02 10.29 22.01
CA TYR A 201 8.05 10.99 21.25
C TYR A 201 7.48 12.07 20.32
N ASP A 202 6.22 12.43 20.45
CA ASP A 202 5.51 13.42 19.63
C ASP A 202 5.70 13.14 18.13
N ALA A 203 5.28 11.95 17.70
CA ALA A 203 5.36 11.47 16.33
C ALA A 203 3.97 11.12 15.78
N LEU A 204 3.79 11.30 14.48
CA LEU A 204 2.63 10.81 13.73
C LEU A 204 2.79 9.31 13.43
N VAL A 205 1.69 8.62 13.21
CA VAL A 205 1.69 7.22 12.75
C VAL A 205 0.99 7.14 11.39
N MET A 206 1.66 6.55 10.42
CA MET A 206 1.10 6.18 9.11
C MET A 206 1.10 4.67 8.98
N VAL A 207 -0.05 4.11 8.61
CA VAL A 207 -0.23 2.67 8.39
C VAL A 207 -0.65 2.40 6.95
N ASP A 208 0.07 1.53 6.25
CA ASP A 208 -0.39 0.94 5.00
C ASP A 208 -1.22 -0.31 5.31
N ASP A 209 -2.52 -0.19 5.17
CA ASP A 209 -3.49 -1.24 5.49
C ASP A 209 -4.06 -1.93 4.24
N SER A 210 -3.32 -1.91 3.13
CA SER A 210 -3.68 -2.51 1.84
C SER A 210 -3.99 -4.01 1.93
N HIS A 211 -3.38 -4.70 2.89
CA HIS A 211 -3.54 -6.14 3.10
C HIS A 211 -4.43 -6.47 4.31
N SER A 212 -5.26 -5.53 4.79
CA SER A 212 -6.12 -5.76 5.94
C SER A 212 -7.48 -5.07 5.87
N THR A 213 -7.57 -3.86 5.33
CA THR A 213 -8.85 -3.14 5.19
C THR A 213 -9.85 -3.96 4.38
N GLY A 214 -11.02 -4.16 4.95
CA GLY A 214 -12.12 -4.94 4.40
C GLY A 214 -12.39 -6.25 5.15
N PHE A 215 -11.39 -6.82 5.87
CA PHE A 215 -11.56 -8.14 6.50
C PHE A 215 -10.82 -8.34 7.84
N VAL A 216 -9.83 -7.53 8.18
CA VAL A 216 -9.17 -7.54 9.49
C VAL A 216 -9.89 -6.60 10.43
N GLY A 217 -9.97 -6.97 11.72
CA GLY A 217 -10.74 -6.27 12.74
C GLY A 217 -12.18 -6.75 12.84
N LYS A 218 -12.86 -6.34 13.91
CA LYS A 218 -14.23 -6.80 14.23
C LYS A 218 -15.26 -6.41 13.16
N THR A 219 -15.06 -5.25 12.54
CA THR A 219 -15.94 -4.71 11.49
C THR A 219 -15.22 -4.51 10.15
N GLY A 220 -14.02 -5.08 10.02
CA GLY A 220 -13.23 -5.05 8.79
C GLY A 220 -12.56 -3.73 8.49
N ARG A 221 -12.35 -2.87 9.48
CA ARG A 221 -11.70 -1.58 9.26
C ARG A 221 -10.19 -1.66 9.08
N GLY A 222 -9.59 -2.75 9.49
CA GLY A 222 -8.17 -2.97 9.31
C GLY A 222 -7.40 -3.22 10.61
N THR A 223 -6.08 -3.12 10.55
CA THR A 223 -5.20 -3.41 11.69
C THR A 223 -5.34 -2.41 12.84
N HIS A 224 -5.64 -1.16 12.55
CA HIS A 224 -5.89 -0.15 13.58
C HIS A 224 -7.14 -0.46 14.42
N GLU A 225 -8.21 -1.03 13.82
CA GLU A 225 -9.34 -1.56 14.56
C GLU A 225 -8.94 -2.80 15.37
N HIS A 226 -8.19 -3.72 14.75
CA HIS A 226 -7.74 -4.95 15.40
C HIS A 226 -6.91 -4.67 16.66
N CYS A 227 -6.04 -3.68 16.61
CA CYS A 227 -5.18 -3.26 17.72
C CYS A 227 -5.86 -2.26 18.68
N GLY A 228 -7.08 -1.82 18.40
CA GLY A 228 -7.84 -0.89 19.28
C GLY A 228 -7.30 0.55 19.28
N VAL A 229 -6.70 1.00 18.18
CA VAL A 229 -6.04 2.32 18.05
C VAL A 229 -6.63 3.19 16.93
N MET A 230 -7.93 3.06 16.65
CA MET A 230 -8.60 3.72 15.51
C MET A 230 -8.45 5.25 15.49
N ASP A 231 -8.34 5.87 16.62
CA ASP A 231 -8.23 7.34 16.80
C ASP A 231 -6.79 7.81 17.04
N ARG A 232 -5.81 6.94 16.83
CA ARG A 232 -4.38 7.20 17.08
C ARG A 232 -3.49 7.05 15.84
N VAL A 233 -4.10 6.73 14.67
CA VAL A 233 -3.42 6.54 13.38
C VAL A 233 -4.08 7.35 12.29
#